data_10886ac1b28ff7a509cbd2d8180561c0
#
_entry.id   10886ac1b28ff7a509cbd2d8180561c0
#
_cell.length_a   1.000
_cell.length_b   1.000
_cell.length_c   1.000
_cell.angle_alpha   90.00
_cell.angle_beta   90.00
_cell.angle_gamma   90.00
#
_symmetry.space_group_name_H-M   'P 1'
#
loop_
_entity.id
_entity.type
_entity.pdbx_description
1 polymer ?
#
loop_
_entity_poly.entity_id
_entity_poly.type
_entity_poly.pdbx_seq_one_letter_code
_entity_poly.pdbx_strand_id
1 'polypeptide(L)'
;EHDSHGELIYLIREYFNFTKDTTFLRSKNKNVIKAVEYIESLIAERSTDHFRNGNDSVRAYYGLVTESISHEGYSAKPMHSYWDNFFTMKGLKDAAEIQKILGEEESYQKIKKVRDTFKENLYNSLKLAMKVRDIDYIPGSVELGDFDATSTTIALTPCNEFNNLPKPEVYNTFDKYFEFFTNRRDDKIEWINYTPYENRLIGSYI
;
A
#
# COMPACT_ATOMS: atom_id res chain seq x y z
N GLU A 1 4.68 0.53 12.75
CA GLU A 1 4.58 0.73 11.28
C GLU A 1 4.39 -0.62 10.63
N HIS A 2 3.36 -0.76 9.80
CA HIS A 2 3.01 -2.05 9.21
C HIS A 2 3.54 -2.24 7.78
N ASP A 3 4.05 -1.19 7.17
CA ASP A 3 4.77 -1.21 5.89
C ASP A 3 6.06 -2.04 5.93
N SER A 4 6.79 -2.02 7.07
CA SER A 4 8.14 -2.60 7.22
C SER A 4 8.25 -4.07 6.81
N HIS A 5 7.20 -4.87 7.01
CA HIS A 5 7.19 -6.28 6.60
C HIS A 5 7.12 -6.42 5.08
N GLY A 6 6.30 -5.60 4.44
CA GLY A 6 6.24 -5.52 2.98
C GLY A 6 7.54 -5.02 2.37
N GLU A 7 8.12 -3.97 2.96
CA GLU A 7 9.40 -3.41 2.54
C GLU A 7 10.56 -4.39 2.68
N LEU A 8 10.62 -5.16 3.79
CA LEU A 8 11.62 -6.20 3.96
C LEU A 8 11.57 -7.23 2.84
N ILE A 9 10.37 -7.72 2.51
CA ILE A 9 10.18 -8.71 1.45
C ILE A 9 10.59 -8.10 0.10
N TYR A 10 10.16 -6.86 -0.17
CA TYR A 10 10.53 -6.11 -1.36
C TYR A 10 12.05 -5.97 -1.48
N LEU A 11 12.74 -5.55 -0.42
CA LEU A 11 14.20 -5.41 -0.41
C LEU A 11 14.91 -6.73 -0.75
N ILE A 12 14.47 -7.84 -0.16
CA ILE A 12 15.03 -9.18 -0.44
C ILE A 12 14.83 -9.53 -1.92
N ARG A 13 13.65 -9.24 -2.46
CA ARG A 13 13.32 -9.53 -3.86
C ARG A 13 14.14 -8.65 -4.81
N GLU A 14 14.32 -7.36 -4.52
CA GLU A 14 15.13 -6.43 -5.31
C GLU A 14 16.62 -6.83 -5.28
N TYR A 15 17.15 -7.20 -4.13
CA TYR A 15 18.52 -7.73 -4.06
C TYR A 15 18.71 -8.91 -5.02
N PHE A 16 17.76 -9.86 -5.02
CA PHE A 16 17.79 -10.96 -5.98
C PHE A 16 17.66 -10.49 -7.44
N ASN A 17 16.84 -9.46 -7.72
CA ASN A 17 16.69 -8.94 -9.07
C ASN A 17 18.02 -8.45 -9.66
N PHE A 18 18.86 -7.83 -8.83
CA PHE A 18 20.18 -7.33 -9.25
C PHE A 18 21.27 -8.40 -9.27
N THR A 19 21.29 -9.29 -8.28
CA THR A 19 22.40 -10.23 -8.07
C THR A 19 22.16 -11.61 -8.66
N LYS A 20 20.90 -12.02 -8.81
CA LYS A 20 20.48 -13.40 -9.15
C LYS A 20 20.98 -14.45 -8.14
N ASP A 21 21.37 -14.04 -6.93
CA ASP A 21 21.87 -14.92 -5.89
C ASP A 21 20.72 -15.73 -5.23
N THR A 22 20.53 -16.93 -5.76
CA THR A 22 19.51 -17.87 -5.20
C THR A 22 19.91 -18.43 -3.84
N THR A 23 21.22 -18.47 -3.52
CA THR A 23 21.71 -18.93 -2.21
C THR A 23 21.30 -17.93 -1.13
N PHE A 24 21.53 -16.66 -1.38
CA PHE A 24 21.05 -15.60 -0.50
C PHE A 24 19.53 -15.65 -0.36
N LEU A 25 18.79 -15.72 -1.48
CA LEU A 25 17.34 -15.77 -1.47
C LEU A 25 16.80 -16.91 -0.61
N ARG A 26 17.37 -18.12 -0.79
CA ARG A 26 17.04 -19.30 0.01
C ARG A 26 17.36 -19.10 1.49
N SER A 27 18.48 -18.46 1.82
CA SER A 27 18.89 -18.18 3.21
C SER A 27 17.90 -17.23 3.92
N LYS A 28 17.19 -16.36 3.17
CA LYS A 28 16.21 -15.38 3.70
C LYS A 28 14.79 -15.89 3.64
N ASN A 29 14.52 -17.04 3.01
CA ASN A 29 13.14 -17.52 2.82
C ASN A 29 12.35 -17.66 4.13
N LYS A 30 13.00 -18.14 5.20
CA LYS A 30 12.35 -18.22 6.53
C LYS A 30 11.87 -16.86 7.04
N ASN A 31 12.62 -15.79 6.77
CA ASN A 31 12.23 -14.43 7.15
C ASN A 31 11.05 -13.94 6.32
N VAL A 32 11.05 -14.24 5.01
CA VAL A 32 9.94 -13.92 4.10
C VAL A 32 8.64 -14.60 4.58
N ILE A 33 8.68 -15.91 4.87
CA ILE A 33 7.50 -16.64 5.36
C ILE A 33 6.98 -16.04 6.67
N LYS A 34 7.87 -15.77 7.64
CA LYS A 34 7.45 -15.14 8.91
C LYS A 34 6.85 -13.74 8.73
N ALA A 35 7.39 -12.95 7.80
CA ALA A 35 6.82 -11.64 7.49
C ALA A 35 5.42 -11.78 6.90
N VAL A 36 5.20 -12.75 5.99
CA VAL A 36 3.87 -13.06 5.45
C VAL A 36 2.91 -13.52 6.55
N GLU A 37 3.32 -14.42 7.44
CA GLU A 37 2.50 -14.91 8.58
C GLU A 37 2.08 -13.74 9.48
N TYR A 38 2.97 -12.80 9.73
CA TYR A 38 2.64 -11.60 10.50
C TYR A 38 1.64 -10.69 9.76
N ILE A 39 1.85 -10.46 8.46
CA ILE A 39 0.88 -9.73 7.62
C ILE A 39 -0.49 -10.42 7.67
N GLU A 40 -0.55 -11.74 7.53
CA GLU A 40 -1.81 -12.52 7.64
C GLU A 40 -2.50 -12.28 9.00
N SER A 41 -1.72 -12.20 10.09
CA SER A 41 -2.29 -11.95 11.43
C SER A 41 -2.91 -10.55 11.53
N LEU A 42 -2.28 -9.52 10.97
CA LEU A 42 -2.82 -8.15 10.93
C LEU A 42 -4.12 -8.09 10.10
N ILE A 43 -4.13 -8.74 8.92
CA ILE A 43 -5.31 -8.81 8.06
C ILE A 43 -6.46 -9.55 8.78
N ALA A 44 -6.17 -10.61 9.53
CA ALA A 44 -7.18 -11.40 10.23
C ALA A 44 -7.95 -10.55 11.26
N GLU A 45 -7.29 -9.60 11.94
CA GLU A 45 -7.92 -8.69 12.90
C GLU A 45 -8.98 -7.79 12.24
N ARG A 46 -8.87 -7.50 10.96
CA ARG A 46 -9.84 -6.70 10.17
C ARG A 46 -10.73 -7.56 9.27
N SER A 47 -10.62 -8.90 9.35
CA SER A 47 -11.42 -9.84 8.55
C SER A 47 -12.58 -10.46 9.31
N THR A 48 -13.05 -9.82 10.36
CA THR A 48 -14.16 -10.31 11.21
C THR A 48 -15.53 -9.98 10.59
N ASP A 49 -16.57 -10.65 11.09
CA ASP A 49 -17.96 -10.40 10.68
C ASP A 49 -18.42 -8.96 10.96
N HIS A 50 -17.86 -8.33 12.00
CA HIS A 50 -18.11 -6.90 12.27
C HIS A 50 -17.75 -6.03 11.07
N PHE A 51 -16.53 -6.18 10.54
CA PHE A 51 -16.07 -5.39 9.39
C PHE A 51 -16.73 -5.84 8.10
N ARG A 52 -16.99 -7.15 7.93
CA ARG A 52 -17.61 -7.70 6.72
C ARG A 52 -19.05 -7.24 6.52
N ASN A 53 -19.85 -7.25 7.60
CA ASN A 53 -21.30 -7.04 7.57
C ASN A 53 -21.73 -5.64 8.02
N GLY A 54 -20.78 -4.73 8.31
CA GLY A 54 -21.06 -3.36 8.70
C GLY A 54 -21.59 -2.49 7.55
N ASN A 55 -21.88 -1.23 7.85
CA ASN A 55 -22.14 -0.22 6.82
C ASN A 55 -20.88 0.12 6.04
N ASP A 56 -20.98 0.93 4.98
CA ASP A 56 -19.86 1.26 4.11
C ASP A 56 -18.66 1.83 4.86
N SER A 57 -18.87 2.65 5.91
CA SER A 57 -17.78 3.21 6.72
C SER A 57 -17.02 2.13 7.51
N VAL A 58 -17.70 1.08 7.98
CA VAL A 58 -17.09 -0.05 8.68
C VAL A 58 -16.45 -1.04 7.69
N ARG A 59 -17.13 -1.30 6.57
CA ARG A 59 -16.62 -2.19 5.52
C ARG A 59 -15.36 -1.67 4.84
N ALA A 60 -15.13 -0.36 4.87
CA ALA A 60 -13.91 0.23 4.33
C ALA A 60 -12.62 -0.30 5.01
N TYR A 61 -12.71 -0.83 6.21
CA TYR A 61 -11.57 -1.44 6.93
C TYR A 61 -11.40 -2.94 6.68
N TYR A 62 -12.40 -3.59 6.06
CA TYR A 62 -12.41 -5.03 5.94
C TYR A 62 -11.22 -5.57 5.14
N GLY A 63 -10.46 -6.47 5.76
CA GLY A 63 -9.35 -7.18 5.14
C GLY A 63 -8.10 -6.34 4.86
N LEU A 64 -8.00 -5.13 5.42
CA LEU A 64 -6.77 -4.35 5.47
C LEU A 64 -5.85 -4.82 6.60
N VAL A 65 -4.62 -4.33 6.65
CA VAL A 65 -3.80 -4.40 7.87
C VAL A 65 -4.37 -3.44 8.93
N THR A 66 -4.06 -3.67 10.20
CA THR A 66 -4.53 -2.83 11.32
C THR A 66 -3.95 -1.42 11.24
N GLU A 67 -4.55 -0.50 12.03
CA GLU A 67 -4.06 0.86 12.15
C GLU A 67 -2.65 0.92 12.72
N SER A 68 -1.86 1.87 12.25
CA SER A 68 -0.52 2.16 12.75
C SER A 68 -0.22 3.66 12.69
N ILE A 69 0.91 4.08 13.29
CA ILE A 69 1.40 5.45 13.08
C ILE A 69 1.86 5.66 11.64
N SER A 70 2.10 4.58 10.90
CA SER A 70 2.59 4.57 9.51
C SER A 70 3.85 5.44 9.29
N HIS A 71 4.50 5.26 8.17
CA HIS A 71 5.60 6.13 7.73
C HIS A 71 5.13 7.58 7.44
N GLU A 72 3.85 7.73 7.13
CA GLU A 72 3.20 9.04 6.93
C GLU A 72 3.02 9.85 8.24
N GLY A 73 3.30 9.26 9.40
CA GLY A 73 3.38 10.00 10.66
C GLY A 73 2.05 10.30 11.33
N TYR A 74 1.08 9.40 11.28
CA TYR A 74 -0.17 9.50 12.05
C TYR A 74 0.05 9.35 13.56
N SER A 75 0.98 10.18 14.11
CA SER A 75 1.45 10.05 15.49
C SER A 75 0.41 10.47 16.53
N ALA A 76 -0.54 11.34 16.18
CA ALA A 76 -1.59 11.78 17.09
C ALA A 76 -2.62 10.67 17.35
N LYS A 77 -2.92 9.87 16.34
CA LYS A 77 -3.79 8.70 16.42
C LYS A 77 -3.44 7.76 15.27
N PRO A 78 -3.18 6.47 15.55
CA PRO A 78 -2.97 5.47 14.49
C PRO A 78 -4.12 5.42 13.49
N MET A 79 -3.80 5.24 12.20
CA MET A 79 -4.75 5.19 11.09
C MET A 79 -4.53 3.95 10.23
N HIS A 80 -5.55 3.54 9.46
CA HIS A 80 -5.41 2.56 8.40
C HIS A 80 -4.87 3.27 7.16
N SER A 81 -3.54 3.41 7.12
CA SER A 81 -2.83 4.08 6.03
C SER A 81 -2.84 3.25 4.75
N TYR A 82 -3.08 3.89 3.62
CA TYR A 82 -2.92 3.23 2.33
C TYR A 82 -1.45 3.03 1.95
N TRP A 83 -0.52 3.82 2.48
CA TRP A 83 0.92 3.55 2.40
C TRP A 83 1.25 2.15 2.93
N ASP A 84 0.85 1.84 4.17
CA ASP A 84 1.07 0.52 4.78
C ASP A 84 0.45 -0.60 3.94
N ASN A 85 -0.77 -0.36 3.45
CA ASN A 85 -1.49 -1.35 2.65
C ASN A 85 -0.89 -1.54 1.26
N PHE A 86 -0.35 -0.51 0.62
CA PHE A 86 0.36 -0.65 -0.65
C PHE A 86 1.69 -1.41 -0.47
N PHE A 87 2.48 -1.12 0.57
CA PHE A 87 3.67 -1.92 0.86
C PHE A 87 3.34 -3.36 1.24
N THR A 88 2.25 -3.60 1.97
CA THR A 88 1.72 -4.94 2.22
C THR A 88 1.41 -5.67 0.90
N MET A 89 0.74 -5.00 -0.03
CA MET A 89 0.45 -5.55 -1.36
C MET A 89 1.73 -5.87 -2.13
N LYS A 90 2.71 -4.96 -2.11
CA LYS A 90 4.04 -5.18 -2.72
C LYS A 90 4.73 -6.39 -2.11
N GLY A 91 4.79 -6.47 -0.79
CA GLY A 91 5.40 -7.59 -0.08
C GLY A 91 4.76 -8.94 -0.42
N LEU A 92 3.43 -9.01 -0.47
CA LEU A 92 2.71 -10.23 -0.84
C LEU A 92 2.96 -10.64 -2.30
N LYS A 93 3.06 -9.69 -3.24
CA LYS A 93 3.46 -9.95 -4.63
C LYS A 93 4.85 -10.55 -4.69
N ASP A 94 5.80 -9.92 -4.03
CA ASP A 94 7.20 -10.34 -4.05
C ASP A 94 7.41 -11.66 -3.31
N ALA A 95 6.71 -11.89 -2.19
CA ALA A 95 6.75 -13.17 -1.49
C ALA A 95 6.28 -14.33 -2.37
N ALA A 96 5.18 -14.15 -3.09
CA ALA A 96 4.71 -15.16 -4.04
C ALA A 96 5.77 -15.46 -5.12
N GLU A 97 6.36 -14.42 -5.72
CA GLU A 97 7.41 -14.60 -6.74
C GLU A 97 8.67 -15.25 -6.16
N ILE A 98 9.08 -14.93 -4.93
CA ILE A 98 10.18 -15.58 -4.23
C ILE A 98 9.93 -17.09 -4.10
N GLN A 99 8.72 -17.50 -3.65
CA GLN A 99 8.41 -18.93 -3.54
C GLN A 99 8.46 -19.63 -4.89
N LYS A 100 7.93 -18.99 -5.94
CA LYS A 100 7.99 -19.52 -7.30
C LYS A 100 9.44 -19.71 -7.80
N ILE A 101 10.33 -18.73 -7.55
CA ILE A 101 11.76 -18.82 -7.91
C ILE A 101 12.45 -19.95 -7.15
N LEU A 102 12.09 -20.16 -5.88
CA LEU A 102 12.67 -21.21 -5.04
C LEU A 102 12.11 -22.61 -5.32
N GLY A 103 11.04 -22.72 -6.12
CA GLY A 103 10.36 -23.99 -6.40
C GLY A 103 9.45 -24.47 -5.26
N GLU A 104 9.07 -23.60 -4.34
CA GLU A 104 8.22 -23.90 -3.17
C GLU A 104 6.74 -23.75 -3.56
N GLU A 105 6.22 -24.70 -4.35
CA GLU A 105 4.90 -24.58 -5.00
C GLU A 105 3.73 -24.43 -4.01
N GLU A 106 3.72 -25.20 -2.92
CA GLU A 106 2.67 -25.11 -1.90
C GLU A 106 2.62 -23.71 -1.27
N SER A 107 3.78 -23.20 -0.85
CA SER A 107 3.90 -21.84 -0.29
C SER A 107 3.51 -20.79 -1.31
N TYR A 108 3.89 -20.96 -2.59
CA TYR A 108 3.49 -20.07 -3.67
C TYR A 108 1.96 -19.97 -3.80
N GLN A 109 1.27 -21.11 -3.86
CA GLN A 109 -0.19 -21.14 -4.00
C GLN A 109 -0.89 -20.52 -2.78
N LYS A 110 -0.40 -20.81 -1.57
CA LYS A 110 -0.92 -20.21 -0.34
C LYS A 110 -0.79 -18.68 -0.38
N ILE A 111 0.42 -18.16 -0.61
CA ILE A 111 0.70 -16.71 -0.59
C ILE A 111 -0.04 -16.01 -1.73
N LYS A 112 -0.10 -16.63 -2.91
CA LYS A 112 -0.87 -16.12 -4.05
C LYS A 112 -2.34 -15.90 -3.68
N LYS A 113 -2.96 -16.85 -2.98
CA LYS A 113 -4.35 -16.72 -2.53
C LYS A 113 -4.51 -15.54 -1.54
N VAL A 114 -3.60 -15.41 -0.57
CA VAL A 114 -3.61 -14.28 0.38
C VAL A 114 -3.50 -12.96 -0.37
N ARG A 115 -2.54 -12.85 -1.28
CA ARG A 115 -2.33 -11.67 -2.13
C ARG A 115 -3.58 -11.30 -2.93
N ASP A 116 -4.20 -12.28 -3.58
CA ASP A 116 -5.35 -12.02 -4.47
C ASP A 116 -6.56 -11.55 -3.63
N THR A 117 -6.82 -12.18 -2.49
CA THR A 117 -7.87 -11.75 -1.56
C THR A 117 -7.58 -10.35 -0.99
N PHE A 118 -6.34 -10.10 -0.55
CA PHE A 118 -5.94 -8.80 -0.05
C PHE A 118 -6.12 -7.70 -1.10
N LYS A 119 -5.74 -7.97 -2.35
CA LYS A 119 -5.92 -7.07 -3.48
C LYS A 119 -7.38 -6.64 -3.66
N GLU A 120 -8.30 -7.60 -3.66
CA GLU A 120 -9.74 -7.32 -3.79
C GLU A 120 -10.24 -6.43 -2.64
N ASN A 121 -9.83 -6.75 -1.40
CA ASN A 121 -10.20 -5.99 -0.21
C ASN A 121 -9.63 -4.56 -0.25
N LEU A 122 -8.36 -4.39 -0.63
CA LEU A 122 -7.71 -3.09 -0.76
C LEU A 122 -8.45 -2.16 -1.74
N TYR A 123 -8.79 -2.66 -2.93
CA TYR A 123 -9.50 -1.84 -3.92
C TYR A 123 -10.95 -1.57 -3.53
N ASN A 124 -11.60 -2.52 -2.85
CA ASN A 124 -12.93 -2.27 -2.28
C ASN A 124 -12.87 -1.21 -1.17
N SER A 125 -11.85 -1.28 -0.30
CA SER A 125 -11.60 -0.27 0.74
C SER A 125 -11.45 1.13 0.15
N LEU A 126 -10.58 1.30 -0.86
CA LEU A 126 -10.38 2.58 -1.55
C LEU A 126 -11.72 3.16 -2.05
N LYS A 127 -12.51 2.35 -2.75
CA LYS A 127 -13.83 2.79 -3.27
C LYS A 127 -14.79 3.21 -2.15
N LEU A 128 -14.83 2.43 -1.08
CA LEU A 128 -15.70 2.73 0.06
C LEU A 128 -15.23 3.97 0.82
N ALA A 129 -13.92 4.13 1.06
CA ALA A 129 -13.36 5.30 1.71
C ALA A 129 -13.67 6.58 0.91
N MET A 130 -13.42 6.58 -0.39
CA MET A 130 -13.75 7.73 -1.25
C MET A 130 -15.26 8.06 -1.23
N LYS A 131 -16.12 7.04 -1.34
CA LYS A 131 -17.58 7.22 -1.26
C LYS A 131 -18.01 7.81 0.08
N VAL A 132 -17.50 7.28 1.18
CA VAL A 132 -17.90 7.70 2.55
C VAL A 132 -17.39 9.11 2.86
N ARG A 133 -16.23 9.49 2.33
CA ARG A 133 -15.63 10.82 2.54
C ARG A 133 -16.06 11.85 1.52
N ASP A 134 -16.81 11.45 0.50
CA ASP A 134 -17.26 12.31 -0.61
C ASP A 134 -16.08 13.01 -1.30
N ILE A 135 -15.06 12.21 -1.67
CA ILE A 135 -13.82 12.67 -2.32
C ILE A 135 -13.62 11.97 -3.65
N ASP A 136 -12.97 12.64 -4.58
CA ASP A 136 -12.72 12.20 -5.96
C ASP A 136 -11.24 11.93 -6.25
N TYR A 137 -10.44 11.65 -5.21
CA TYR A 137 -9.02 11.32 -5.28
C TYR A 137 -8.68 10.13 -4.38
N ILE A 138 -7.52 9.50 -4.57
CA ILE A 138 -7.02 8.41 -3.72
C ILE A 138 -6.60 8.99 -2.36
N PRO A 139 -7.21 8.56 -1.24
CA PRO A 139 -6.88 9.08 0.08
C PRO A 139 -5.58 8.50 0.66
N GLY A 140 -4.99 9.19 1.64
CA GLY A 140 -3.87 8.70 2.43
C GLY A 140 -4.28 7.67 3.48
N SER A 141 -5.46 7.84 4.09
CA SER A 141 -6.01 6.93 5.09
C SER A 141 -7.51 6.72 4.95
N VAL A 142 -8.01 5.59 5.50
CA VAL A 142 -9.45 5.27 5.51
C VAL A 142 -10.23 6.25 6.38
N GLU A 143 -9.67 6.60 7.57
CA GLU A 143 -10.34 7.41 8.57
C GLU A 143 -10.52 8.87 8.17
N LEU A 144 -9.50 9.45 7.57
CA LEU A 144 -9.47 10.89 7.29
C LEU A 144 -9.95 11.21 5.88
N GLY A 145 -9.69 10.33 4.91
CA GLY A 145 -9.85 10.68 3.49
C GLY A 145 -8.91 11.83 3.09
N ASP A 146 -7.80 11.96 3.78
CA ASP A 146 -6.81 13.02 3.61
C ASP A 146 -6.15 12.96 2.23
N PHE A 147 -5.82 14.13 1.70
CA PHE A 147 -5.13 14.22 0.43
C PHE A 147 -3.64 13.91 0.63
N ASP A 148 -3.20 12.79 0.08
CA ASP A 148 -1.79 12.38 0.12
C ASP A 148 -1.36 11.69 -1.20
N ALA A 149 -0.92 12.52 -2.13
CA ALA A 149 -0.40 12.03 -3.41
C ALA A 149 0.91 11.23 -3.23
N THR A 150 1.67 11.50 -2.16
CA THR A 150 2.94 10.80 -1.87
C THR A 150 2.68 9.33 -1.56
N SER A 151 1.71 9.02 -0.71
CA SER A 151 1.27 7.64 -0.44
C SER A 151 0.78 6.95 -1.72
N THR A 152 0.04 7.66 -2.57
CA THR A 152 -0.46 7.11 -3.83
C THR A 152 0.67 6.70 -4.78
N THR A 153 1.84 7.38 -4.74
CA THR A 153 2.99 6.98 -5.58
C THR A 153 3.46 5.56 -5.30
N ILE A 154 3.29 5.05 -4.08
CA ILE A 154 3.71 3.69 -3.70
C ILE A 154 2.90 2.65 -4.48
N ALA A 155 1.62 2.91 -4.72
CA ALA A 155 0.80 2.03 -5.57
C ALA A 155 1.31 1.99 -7.01
N LEU A 156 1.89 3.08 -7.54
CA LEU A 156 2.48 3.13 -8.87
C LEU A 156 3.87 2.47 -8.84
N THR A 157 4.76 2.99 -8.00
CA THR A 157 6.13 2.51 -7.84
C THR A 157 6.45 2.43 -6.33
N PRO A 158 6.78 1.24 -5.79
CA PRO A 158 7.19 0.01 -6.50
C PRO A 158 6.07 -1.02 -6.76
N CYS A 159 4.80 -0.76 -6.39
CA CYS A 159 3.76 -1.79 -6.46
C CYS A 159 3.33 -2.17 -7.87
N ASN A 160 3.48 -1.27 -8.86
CA ASN A 160 3.03 -1.47 -10.24
C ASN A 160 1.52 -1.81 -10.32
N GLU A 161 0.69 -1.03 -9.65
CA GLU A 161 -0.75 -1.24 -9.53
C GLU A 161 -1.59 -0.17 -10.27
N PHE A 162 -0.98 0.73 -11.04
CA PHE A 162 -1.66 1.81 -11.75
C PHE A 162 -2.91 1.37 -12.51
N ASN A 163 -2.84 0.23 -13.22
CA ASN A 163 -3.96 -0.29 -14.00
C ASN A 163 -5.13 -0.78 -13.15
N ASN A 164 -4.91 -1.05 -11.87
CA ASN A 164 -5.90 -1.56 -10.94
C ASN A 164 -6.50 -0.47 -10.05
N LEU A 165 -5.85 0.70 -9.96
CA LEU A 165 -6.36 1.83 -9.17
C LEU A 165 -7.67 2.38 -9.77
N PRO A 166 -8.58 2.89 -8.93
CA PRO A 166 -9.81 3.56 -9.38
C PRO A 166 -9.52 4.72 -10.33
N LYS A 167 -10.32 4.82 -11.38
CA LYS A 167 -10.28 5.90 -12.37
C LYS A 167 -11.64 6.55 -12.48
N PRO A 168 -11.74 7.88 -12.52
CA PRO A 168 -10.66 8.85 -12.76
C PRO A 168 -9.82 9.24 -11.53
N GLU A 169 -10.09 8.72 -10.33
CA GLU A 169 -9.60 9.22 -9.04
C GLU A 169 -8.07 9.23 -8.94
N VAL A 170 -7.38 8.25 -9.54
CA VAL A 170 -5.91 8.27 -9.59
C VAL A 170 -5.38 9.44 -10.40
N TYR A 171 -6.02 9.81 -11.50
CA TYR A 171 -5.65 11.00 -12.30
C TYR A 171 -5.93 12.27 -11.51
N ASN A 172 -7.12 12.38 -10.92
CA ASN A 172 -7.50 13.52 -10.09
C ASN A 172 -6.50 13.75 -8.94
N THR A 173 -5.95 12.67 -8.34
CA THR A 173 -4.93 12.76 -7.30
C THR A 173 -3.69 13.52 -7.80
N PHE A 174 -3.18 13.15 -8.95
CA PHE A 174 -1.97 13.77 -9.50
C PHE A 174 -2.23 15.14 -10.10
N ASP A 175 -3.38 15.37 -10.73
CA ASP A 175 -3.79 16.69 -11.23
C ASP A 175 -3.91 17.70 -10.08
N LYS A 176 -4.56 17.30 -8.97
CA LYS A 176 -4.68 18.10 -7.76
C LYS A 176 -3.31 18.41 -7.13
N TYR A 177 -2.40 17.43 -7.09
CA TYR A 177 -1.03 17.68 -6.63
C TYR A 177 -0.29 18.66 -7.55
N PHE A 178 -0.41 18.51 -8.86
CA PHE A 178 0.24 19.40 -9.82
C PHE A 178 -0.26 20.85 -9.69
N GLU A 179 -1.54 21.05 -9.48
CA GLU A 179 -2.12 22.36 -9.16
C GLU A 179 -1.52 22.92 -7.86
N PHE A 180 -1.45 22.11 -6.81
CA PHE A 180 -0.85 22.50 -5.54
C PHE A 180 0.63 22.87 -5.70
N PHE A 181 1.40 22.09 -6.43
CA PHE A 181 2.81 22.37 -6.74
C PHE A 181 2.98 23.68 -7.50
N THR A 182 2.20 23.91 -8.55
CA THR A 182 2.28 25.14 -9.37
C THR A 182 1.87 26.37 -8.58
N ASN A 183 0.86 26.27 -7.72
CA ASN A 183 0.43 27.37 -6.86
C ASN A 183 1.50 27.74 -5.82
N ARG A 184 2.23 26.78 -5.26
CA ARG A 184 3.40 27.04 -4.40
C ARG A 184 4.52 27.73 -5.19
N ARG A 185 4.88 27.19 -6.36
CA ARG A 185 5.92 27.76 -7.23
C ARG A 185 5.65 29.22 -7.61
N ASP A 186 4.39 29.55 -7.83
CA ASP A 186 3.92 30.86 -8.28
C ASP A 186 3.56 31.80 -7.12
N ASP A 187 3.95 31.47 -5.88
CA ASP A 187 3.70 32.23 -4.63
C ASP A 187 2.21 32.54 -4.37
N LYS A 188 1.30 31.70 -4.90
CA LYS A 188 -0.14 31.85 -4.67
C LYS A 188 -0.61 31.24 -3.35
N ILE A 189 0.16 30.29 -2.81
CA ILE A 189 -0.08 29.65 -1.52
C ILE A 189 1.25 29.51 -0.78
N GLU A 190 1.19 29.41 0.56
CA GLU A 190 2.37 29.22 1.39
C GLU A 190 3.01 27.84 1.19
N TRP A 191 4.32 27.77 1.36
CA TRP A 191 5.12 26.54 1.36
C TRP A 191 4.99 25.82 2.70
N ILE A 192 3.83 25.23 2.95
CA ILE A 192 3.56 24.43 4.14
C ILE A 192 3.52 22.94 3.77
N ASN A 193 3.83 22.10 4.74
CA ASN A 193 3.79 20.62 4.61
C ASN A 193 4.65 20.05 3.47
N TYR A 194 5.65 20.82 2.98
CA TYR A 194 6.60 20.30 2.00
C TYR A 194 7.52 19.25 2.64
N THR A 195 7.64 18.11 1.98
CA THR A 195 8.54 17.03 2.41
C THR A 195 9.42 16.53 1.27
N PRO A 196 10.63 15.98 1.56
CA PRO A 196 11.47 15.35 0.54
C PRO A 196 10.80 14.19 -0.19
N TYR A 197 9.76 13.59 0.38
CA TYR A 197 8.98 12.51 -0.24
C TYR A 197 8.27 12.94 -1.52
N GLU A 198 7.99 14.22 -1.68
CA GLU A 198 7.39 14.76 -2.93
C GLU A 198 8.26 14.49 -4.17
N ASN A 199 9.55 14.23 -4.02
CA ASN A 199 10.42 13.84 -5.13
C ASN A 199 9.95 12.53 -5.82
N ARG A 200 9.22 11.66 -5.12
CA ARG A 200 8.64 10.44 -5.68
C ARG A 200 7.58 10.71 -6.72
N LEU A 201 6.88 11.84 -6.61
CA LEU A 201 5.82 12.24 -7.55
C LEU A 201 6.35 12.46 -8.97
N ILE A 202 7.61 12.85 -9.13
CA ILE A 202 8.24 13.04 -10.45
C ILE A 202 8.10 11.78 -11.30
N GLY A 203 8.41 10.61 -10.74
CA GLY A 203 8.28 9.33 -11.43
C GLY A 203 6.84 8.91 -11.75
N SER A 204 5.85 9.52 -11.11
CA SER A 204 4.43 9.25 -11.34
C SER A 204 3.85 10.02 -12.52
N TYR A 205 4.56 11.05 -13.01
CA TYR A 205 4.17 11.85 -14.19
C TYR A 205 4.84 11.40 -15.50
N ILE A 206 5.71 10.41 -15.45
CA ILE A 206 6.39 9.81 -16.61
C ILE A 206 5.65 8.55 -17.08
#